data_edc40283c7c3f9952c4d5a001b991362
#
_entry.id   edc40283c7c3f9952c4d5a001b991362
#
_cell.length_a   1.000
_cell.length_b   1.000
_cell.length_c   1.000
_cell.angle_alpha   90.00
_cell.angle_beta   90.00
_cell.angle_gamma   90.00
#
_symmetry.space_group_name_H-M   'P 1'
#
loop_
_entity.id
_entity.type
_entity.pdbx_description
1 polymer ?
#
loop_
_entity_poly.entity_id
_entity_poly.type
_entity_poly.pdbx_seq_one_letter_code
_entity_poly.pdbx_strand_id
1 'polypeptide(L)'
;MIKNLLLISLLLIFIIVILYYLKPKLLFKSSFEEDSYLLVPNKRDSTVWWQEIRSRENSRFSWPIKLQGEEGCFQMITNDKNINDYIENRIETVIDINGEETKALYQVIKKKEHEWSQDPYVIYTKDKEQKKLYMRYSLKYPKNLAELLGKDGWLTFCQFKTTSDYRLSYYIYSDKCSNLYWYAHGDNVVIDDVPYEEYWFQENKSVPIPVGDWFDVEIFWNRSAKSDGKVWLAINGEVVIDYRGVTKIKDPIHEMMLFTNYASVPLEQWVDNIEIWSDFPCGIARSCYDR
;
A
#
# COMPACT_ATOMS: atom_id res chain seq x y z
N MET A 1 -17.29 -42.22 31.78
CA MET A 1 -15.93 -41.94 31.29
C MET A 1 -15.90 -41.67 29.78
N ILE A 2 -16.39 -42.56 28.92
CA ILE A 2 -16.37 -42.44 27.44
C ILE A 2 -17.08 -41.17 26.93
N LYS A 3 -18.26 -40.84 27.46
CA LYS A 3 -19.03 -39.61 27.05
C LYS A 3 -18.23 -38.31 27.30
N ASN A 4 -17.47 -38.23 28.39
CA ASN A 4 -16.66 -37.03 28.69
C ASN A 4 -15.43 -36.93 27.77
N LEU A 5 -14.82 -38.08 27.39
CA LEU A 5 -13.75 -38.09 26.42
C LEU A 5 -14.20 -37.62 25.03
N LEU A 6 -15.39 -38.05 24.60
CA LEU A 6 -15.97 -37.64 23.32
C LEU A 6 -16.25 -36.14 23.29
N LEU A 7 -16.77 -35.58 24.38
CA LEU A 7 -17.07 -34.15 24.50
C LEU A 7 -15.77 -33.30 24.45
N ILE A 8 -14.72 -33.75 25.13
CA ILE A 8 -13.40 -33.10 25.12
C ILE A 8 -12.79 -33.13 23.72
N SER A 9 -12.85 -34.26 23.01
CA SER A 9 -12.31 -34.36 21.66
C SER A 9 -13.08 -33.47 20.66
N LEU A 10 -14.41 -33.39 20.76
CA LEU A 10 -15.21 -32.47 19.94
C LEU A 10 -14.89 -31.01 20.21
N LEU A 11 -14.71 -30.64 21.47
CA LEU A 11 -14.32 -29.28 21.86
C LEU A 11 -12.92 -28.92 21.31
N LEU A 12 -11.97 -29.83 21.39
CA LEU A 12 -10.62 -29.65 20.83
C LEU A 12 -10.66 -29.48 19.30
N ILE A 13 -11.42 -30.31 18.60
CA ILE A 13 -11.61 -30.18 17.15
C ILE A 13 -12.24 -28.82 16.81
N PHE A 14 -13.26 -28.40 17.55
CA PHE A 14 -13.91 -27.11 17.35
C PHE A 14 -12.95 -25.95 17.58
N ILE A 15 -12.12 -25.99 18.62
CA ILE A 15 -11.08 -24.99 18.89
C ILE A 15 -10.03 -24.96 17.77
N ILE A 16 -9.57 -26.13 17.31
CA ILE A 16 -8.60 -26.22 16.19
C ILE A 16 -9.19 -25.62 14.92
N VAL A 17 -10.44 -25.91 14.62
CA VAL A 17 -11.17 -25.36 13.46
C VAL A 17 -11.28 -23.84 13.58
N ILE A 18 -11.69 -23.32 14.74
CA ILE A 18 -11.75 -21.87 14.97
C ILE A 18 -10.37 -21.22 14.79
N LEU A 19 -9.32 -21.77 15.41
CA LEU A 19 -7.97 -21.26 15.30
C LEU A 19 -7.47 -21.28 13.86
N TYR A 20 -7.83 -22.30 13.08
CA TYR A 20 -7.51 -22.37 11.64
C TYR A 20 -8.19 -21.26 10.83
N TYR A 21 -9.48 -20.98 11.10
CA TYR A 21 -10.22 -19.92 10.40
C TYR A 21 -9.81 -18.51 10.84
N LEU A 22 -9.26 -18.35 12.04
CA LEU A 22 -8.79 -17.07 12.57
C LEU A 22 -7.35 -16.71 12.13
N LYS A 23 -6.64 -17.64 11.49
CA LYS A 23 -5.27 -17.35 11.00
C LYS A 23 -5.30 -16.33 9.85
N PRO A 24 -4.36 -15.38 9.83
CA PRO A 24 -4.14 -14.53 8.67
C PRO A 24 -3.96 -15.36 7.40
N LYS A 25 -4.65 -14.97 6.34
CA LYS A 25 -4.56 -15.63 5.03
C LYS A 25 -3.76 -14.78 4.08
N LEU A 26 -2.75 -15.39 3.43
CA LEU A 26 -2.09 -14.75 2.30
C LEU A 26 -3.09 -14.61 1.15
N LEU A 27 -3.39 -13.38 0.78
CA LEU A 27 -4.33 -13.03 -0.28
C LEU A 27 -3.65 -12.90 -1.63
N PHE A 28 -2.43 -12.33 -1.62
CA PHE A 28 -1.62 -12.12 -2.82
C PHE A 28 -0.14 -12.09 -2.48
N LYS A 29 0.70 -12.54 -3.41
CA LYS A 29 2.16 -12.33 -3.41
C LYS A 29 2.69 -12.26 -4.84
N SER A 30 3.71 -11.46 -5.07
CA SER A 30 4.47 -11.40 -6.33
C SER A 30 5.86 -10.82 -6.09
N SER A 31 6.85 -11.33 -6.82
CA SER A 31 8.19 -10.77 -6.94
C SER A 31 8.50 -10.36 -8.39
N PHE A 32 7.50 -10.28 -9.24
CA PHE A 32 7.61 -10.02 -10.70
C PHE A 32 8.49 -11.03 -11.48
N GLU A 33 9.09 -12.02 -10.82
CA GLU A 33 9.86 -13.10 -11.45
C GLU A 33 9.00 -14.00 -12.33
N GLU A 34 7.77 -14.19 -11.91
CA GLU A 34 6.75 -14.89 -12.68
C GLU A 34 6.53 -14.11 -13.98
N ASP A 35 6.18 -14.77 -15.04
CA ASP A 35 5.89 -14.20 -16.37
C ASP A 35 4.88 -13.04 -16.37
N SER A 36 5.12 -12.06 -15.50
CA SER A 36 4.32 -10.86 -15.38
C SER A 36 4.68 -9.87 -16.48
N TYR A 37 3.68 -9.23 -17.05
CA TYR A 37 3.87 -8.24 -18.10
C TYR A 37 2.81 -7.13 -18.01
N LEU A 38 3.17 -5.96 -18.51
CA LEU A 38 2.29 -4.80 -18.55
C LEU A 38 1.62 -4.73 -19.93
N LEU A 39 0.32 -4.45 -19.94
CA LEU A 39 -0.40 -4.10 -21.15
C LEU A 39 -0.10 -2.66 -21.56
N VAL A 40 -0.39 -2.33 -22.81
CA VAL A 40 -0.29 -0.94 -23.28
C VAL A 40 -1.30 -0.09 -22.53
N PRO A 41 -0.89 1.10 -22.01
CA PRO A 41 -1.80 2.01 -21.36
C PRO A 41 -3.00 2.38 -22.23
N ASN A 42 -4.17 2.44 -21.64
CA ASN A 42 -5.42 2.75 -22.31
C ASN A 42 -6.11 3.94 -21.64
N LYS A 43 -6.53 4.91 -22.45
CA LYS A 43 -7.24 6.10 -21.98
C LYS A 43 -8.71 5.77 -21.76
N ARG A 44 -9.21 6.02 -20.54
CA ARG A 44 -10.62 5.76 -20.20
C ARG A 44 -11.49 7.02 -20.23
N ASP A 45 -10.91 8.18 -19.92
CA ASP A 45 -11.58 9.48 -20.02
C ASP A 45 -10.59 10.58 -20.38
N SER A 46 -10.96 11.85 -20.17
CA SER A 46 -10.11 12.99 -20.51
C SER A 46 -8.81 13.05 -19.72
N THR A 47 -8.78 12.52 -18.50
CA THR A 47 -7.69 12.69 -17.54
C THR A 47 -7.13 11.38 -16.99
N VAL A 48 -7.81 10.25 -17.20
CA VAL A 48 -7.45 8.98 -16.58
C VAL A 48 -7.03 7.97 -17.65
N TRP A 49 -5.81 7.47 -17.45
CA TRP A 49 -5.25 6.34 -18.18
C TRP A 49 -5.18 5.14 -17.27
N TRP A 50 -5.37 3.96 -17.82
CA TRP A 50 -5.31 2.71 -17.11
C TRP A 50 -4.28 1.80 -17.77
N GLN A 51 -3.51 1.11 -16.95
CA GLN A 51 -2.60 0.08 -17.41
C GLN A 51 -2.78 -1.17 -16.56
N GLU A 52 -2.92 -2.30 -17.20
CA GLU A 52 -3.07 -3.57 -16.52
C GLU A 52 -1.74 -4.30 -16.47
N ILE A 53 -1.50 -4.98 -15.36
CA ILE A 53 -0.47 -5.99 -15.24
C ILE A 53 -1.13 -7.37 -15.27
N ARG A 54 -0.54 -8.32 -15.97
CA ARG A 54 -1.03 -9.68 -16.15
C ARG A 54 0.09 -10.69 -15.90
N SER A 55 -0.29 -11.89 -15.46
CA SER A 55 0.58 -13.07 -15.44
C SER A 55 0.22 -13.98 -16.59
N ARG A 56 1.22 -14.60 -17.23
CA ARG A 56 0.99 -15.60 -18.30
C ARG A 56 0.40 -16.88 -17.72
N GLU A 57 0.85 -17.28 -16.54
CA GLU A 57 0.32 -18.42 -15.83
C GLU A 57 -0.85 -18.02 -14.93
N ASN A 58 -1.89 -18.85 -14.92
CA ASN A 58 -3.02 -18.66 -14.02
C ASN A 58 -2.75 -19.45 -12.72
N SER A 59 -2.24 -18.76 -11.72
CA SER A 59 -2.03 -19.31 -10.38
C SER A 59 -2.95 -18.59 -9.38
N ARG A 60 -2.94 -19.06 -8.13
CA ARG A 60 -3.65 -18.40 -7.03
C ARG A 60 -3.22 -16.94 -6.82
N PHE A 61 -1.99 -16.61 -7.16
CA PHE A 61 -1.39 -15.30 -6.95
C PHE A 61 -1.06 -14.58 -8.27
N SER A 62 -1.74 -14.94 -9.36
CA SER A 62 -1.55 -14.26 -10.65
C SER A 62 -2.04 -12.82 -10.62
N TRP A 63 -1.36 -11.96 -11.36
CA TRP A 63 -1.85 -10.63 -11.67
C TRP A 63 -3.10 -10.68 -12.54
N PRO A 64 -4.06 -9.77 -12.38
CA PRO A 64 -4.05 -8.64 -11.43
C PRO A 64 -4.33 -9.08 -10.00
N ILE A 65 -3.98 -8.23 -9.02
CA ILE A 65 -4.38 -8.44 -7.63
C ILE A 65 -5.90 -8.43 -7.55
N LYS A 66 -6.46 -9.47 -6.90
CA LYS A 66 -7.91 -9.60 -6.69
C LYS A 66 -8.20 -9.59 -5.20
N LEU A 67 -8.85 -8.54 -4.74
CA LEU A 67 -9.34 -8.45 -3.37
C LEU A 67 -10.87 -8.43 -3.38
N GLN A 68 -11.48 -9.40 -2.70
CA GLN A 68 -12.95 -9.52 -2.61
C GLN A 68 -13.69 -9.55 -3.97
N GLY A 69 -13.01 -10.01 -5.02
CA GLY A 69 -13.57 -10.09 -6.36
C GLY A 69 -13.35 -8.86 -7.25
N GLU A 70 -12.76 -7.79 -6.71
CA GLU A 70 -12.34 -6.63 -7.48
C GLU A 70 -10.90 -6.82 -8.00
N GLU A 71 -10.66 -6.40 -9.24
CA GLU A 71 -9.35 -6.48 -9.89
C GLU A 71 -8.66 -5.13 -9.84
N GLY A 72 -7.35 -5.15 -9.54
CA GLY A 72 -6.50 -3.96 -9.52
C GLY A 72 -5.91 -3.63 -10.89
N CYS A 73 -5.57 -2.35 -11.07
CA CYS A 73 -4.82 -1.84 -12.22
C CYS A 73 -4.08 -0.56 -11.85
N PHE A 74 -3.08 -0.18 -12.64
CA PHE A 74 -2.49 1.14 -12.53
C PHE A 74 -3.47 2.19 -13.03
N GLN A 75 -3.63 3.26 -12.26
CA GLN A 75 -4.43 4.42 -12.63
C GLN A 75 -3.50 5.64 -12.75
N MET A 76 -3.19 5.98 -13.98
CA MET A 76 -2.31 7.11 -14.28
C MET A 76 -3.15 8.35 -14.54
N ILE A 77 -3.02 9.37 -13.68
CA ILE A 77 -3.83 10.59 -13.76
C ILE A 77 -2.98 11.71 -14.33
N THR A 78 -3.35 12.15 -15.53
CA THR A 78 -2.75 13.29 -16.24
C THR A 78 -3.69 13.80 -17.32
N ASN A 79 -3.65 15.08 -17.61
CA ASN A 79 -4.40 15.68 -18.71
C ASN A 79 -3.78 15.44 -20.10
N ASP A 80 -2.64 14.75 -20.16
CA ASP A 80 -1.89 14.66 -21.39
C ASP A 80 -2.54 13.75 -22.43
N LYS A 81 -2.21 14.06 -23.69
CA LYS A 81 -2.64 13.27 -24.84
C LYS A 81 -1.75 12.04 -25.08
N ASN A 82 -0.50 12.08 -24.63
CA ASN A 82 0.46 10.98 -24.73
C ASN A 82 1.00 10.63 -23.36
N ILE A 83 0.46 9.59 -22.76
CA ILE A 83 0.85 9.16 -21.41
C ILE A 83 2.34 8.86 -21.29
N ASN A 84 2.97 8.32 -22.34
CA ASN A 84 4.38 7.91 -22.30
C ASN A 84 5.36 9.09 -22.17
N ASP A 85 4.93 10.30 -22.46
CA ASP A 85 5.74 11.52 -22.25
C ASP A 85 5.77 11.93 -20.78
N TYR A 86 4.84 11.41 -19.97
CA TYR A 86 4.62 11.81 -18.58
C TYR A 86 4.88 10.71 -17.58
N ILE A 87 4.37 9.53 -17.83
CA ILE A 87 4.42 8.38 -16.93
C ILE A 87 4.88 7.16 -17.70
N GLU A 88 5.68 6.32 -17.04
CA GLU A 88 6.09 5.03 -17.58
C GLU A 88 6.15 3.99 -16.47
N ASN A 89 5.54 2.85 -16.73
CA ASN A 89 5.69 1.64 -15.94
C ASN A 89 6.37 0.56 -16.77
N ARG A 90 7.36 -0.13 -16.21
CA ARG A 90 7.97 -1.32 -16.81
C ARG A 90 8.43 -2.30 -15.76
N ILE A 91 8.54 -3.56 -16.13
CA ILE A 91 9.23 -4.56 -15.32
C ILE A 91 10.65 -4.64 -15.84
N GLU A 92 11.63 -4.45 -14.98
CA GLU A 92 13.05 -4.47 -15.33
C GLU A 92 13.88 -5.32 -14.36
N THR A 93 15.03 -5.78 -14.81
CA THR A 93 15.99 -6.48 -13.97
C THR A 93 16.77 -5.47 -13.13
N VAL A 94 16.83 -5.72 -11.84
CA VAL A 94 17.52 -4.90 -10.85
C VAL A 94 18.34 -5.78 -9.90
N ILE A 95 19.19 -5.18 -9.07
CA ILE A 95 19.83 -5.85 -7.95
C ILE A 95 18.96 -5.62 -6.72
N ASP A 96 18.57 -6.70 -6.06
CA ASP A 96 17.70 -6.69 -4.86
C ASP A 96 18.46 -6.31 -3.58
N ILE A 97 17.77 -6.38 -2.44
CA ILE A 97 18.33 -6.10 -1.12
C ILE A 97 19.43 -7.10 -0.69
N ASN A 98 19.47 -8.28 -1.29
CA ASN A 98 20.46 -9.33 -1.00
C ASN A 98 21.67 -9.29 -1.96
N GLY A 99 21.65 -8.40 -2.96
CA GLY A 99 22.67 -8.29 -3.98
C GLY A 99 22.49 -9.25 -5.16
N GLU A 100 21.31 -9.86 -5.30
CA GLU A 100 20.96 -10.79 -6.37
C GLU A 100 20.15 -10.11 -7.48
N GLU A 101 20.29 -10.59 -8.72
CA GLU A 101 19.44 -10.13 -9.82
C GLU A 101 17.99 -10.59 -9.59
N THR A 102 17.05 -9.65 -9.68
CA THR A 102 15.61 -9.87 -9.57
C THR A 102 14.87 -8.97 -10.55
N LYS A 103 13.60 -9.23 -10.79
CA LYS A 103 12.71 -8.33 -11.52
C LYS A 103 11.92 -7.45 -10.58
N ALA A 104 11.81 -6.19 -10.92
CA ALA A 104 11.02 -5.23 -10.16
C ALA A 104 10.14 -4.39 -11.08
N LEU A 105 9.05 -3.89 -10.52
CA LEU A 105 8.26 -2.86 -11.16
C LEU A 105 8.98 -1.52 -11.01
N TYR A 106 9.35 -0.90 -12.13
CA TYR A 106 9.81 0.47 -12.21
C TYR A 106 8.64 1.38 -12.57
N GLN A 107 8.46 2.44 -11.81
CA GLN A 107 7.45 3.47 -12.05
C GLN A 107 8.13 4.85 -12.08
N VAL A 108 7.81 5.66 -13.08
CA VAL A 108 8.35 7.02 -13.16
C VAL A 108 7.30 8.02 -13.64
N ILE A 109 7.20 9.14 -12.94
CA ILE A 109 6.57 10.37 -13.41
C ILE A 109 7.69 11.24 -13.98
N LYS A 110 7.76 11.36 -15.32
CA LYS A 110 8.81 12.08 -16.06
C LYS A 110 8.61 13.60 -16.03
N LYS A 111 7.34 14.00 -16.07
CA LYS A 111 6.94 15.41 -16.04
C LYS A 111 5.73 15.55 -15.13
N LYS A 112 5.66 16.65 -14.42
CA LYS A 112 4.53 17.03 -13.61
C LYS A 112 4.00 18.38 -14.05
N GLU A 113 2.95 18.39 -14.85
CA GLU A 113 2.28 19.63 -15.27
C GLU A 113 1.17 20.05 -14.29
N HIS A 114 0.63 19.05 -13.57
CA HIS A 114 -0.41 19.25 -12.58
C HIS A 114 -0.02 18.57 -11.27
N GLU A 115 -0.40 19.15 -10.15
CA GLU A 115 -0.17 18.60 -8.83
C GLU A 115 -0.75 17.18 -8.63
N TRP A 116 -1.72 16.78 -9.45
CA TRP A 116 -2.42 15.48 -9.38
C TRP A 116 -1.90 14.43 -10.35
N SER A 117 -0.79 14.64 -11.04
CA SER A 117 -0.13 13.57 -11.79
C SER A 117 0.33 12.50 -10.80
N GLN A 118 -0.22 11.30 -10.91
CA GLN A 118 0.05 10.18 -10.02
C GLN A 118 -0.09 8.86 -10.76
N ASP A 119 0.52 7.81 -10.22
CA ASP A 119 0.50 6.46 -10.76
C ASP A 119 0.42 5.42 -9.63
N PRO A 120 -0.74 5.27 -8.98
CA PRO A 120 -0.96 4.21 -8.02
C PRO A 120 -1.43 2.92 -8.69
N TYR A 121 -1.16 1.78 -8.04
CA TYR A 121 -1.90 0.56 -8.31
C TYR A 121 -3.20 0.59 -7.52
N VAL A 122 -4.32 0.70 -8.21
CA VAL A 122 -5.64 0.96 -7.60
C VAL A 122 -6.51 -0.28 -7.61
N ILE A 123 -7.17 -0.55 -6.48
CA ILE A 123 -8.23 -1.55 -6.36
C ILE A 123 -9.48 -0.84 -5.85
N TYR A 124 -10.55 -0.87 -6.62
CA TYR A 124 -11.86 -0.35 -6.21
C TYR A 124 -12.63 -1.43 -5.45
N THR A 125 -12.95 -1.19 -4.19
CA THR A 125 -13.51 -2.19 -3.29
C THR A 125 -15.03 -2.11 -3.12
N LYS A 126 -15.72 -1.43 -3.99
CA LYS A 126 -17.17 -1.16 -3.97
C LYS A 126 -17.97 -2.08 -3.03
N ASP A 127 -18.58 -1.52 -2.00
CA ASP A 127 -19.50 -2.17 -1.07
C ASP A 127 -18.94 -3.35 -0.25
N LYS A 128 -17.66 -3.70 -0.41
CA LYS A 128 -17.02 -4.78 0.33
C LYS A 128 -15.91 -4.24 1.21
N GLU A 129 -16.08 -4.36 2.50
CA GLU A 129 -15.16 -3.83 3.47
C GLU A 129 -14.08 -4.86 3.86
N GLN A 130 -12.81 -4.54 3.59
CA GLN A 130 -11.70 -5.21 4.28
C GLN A 130 -11.60 -4.64 5.70
N LYS A 131 -11.90 -5.45 6.71
CA LYS A 131 -11.82 -5.01 8.11
C LYS A 131 -10.38 -4.85 8.58
N LYS A 132 -9.51 -5.72 8.08
CA LYS A 132 -8.09 -5.71 8.37
C LYS A 132 -7.31 -6.00 7.11
N LEU A 133 -6.16 -5.39 6.99
CA LEU A 133 -5.23 -5.64 5.91
C LEU A 133 -3.79 -5.48 6.41
N TYR A 134 -2.95 -6.43 6.10
CA TYR A 134 -1.51 -6.28 6.21
C TYR A 134 -0.91 -6.35 4.83
N MET A 135 0.00 -5.44 4.53
CA MET A 135 0.78 -5.42 3.30
C MET A 135 2.26 -5.34 3.63
N ARG A 136 3.05 -6.02 2.82
CA ARG A 136 4.49 -5.89 2.80
C ARG A 136 4.97 -5.81 1.37
N TYR A 137 5.94 -4.95 1.10
CA TYR A 137 6.64 -4.86 -0.17
C TYR A 137 8.00 -4.22 0.01
N SER A 138 8.92 -4.52 -0.92
CA SER A 138 10.20 -3.84 -0.99
C SER A 138 10.06 -2.60 -1.87
N LEU A 139 10.63 -1.48 -1.43
CA LEU A 139 10.59 -0.19 -2.11
C LEU A 139 12.00 0.38 -2.23
N LYS A 140 12.25 1.10 -3.33
CA LYS A 140 13.51 1.82 -3.52
C LYS A 140 13.24 3.16 -4.19
N TYR A 141 13.88 4.20 -3.68
CA TYR A 141 13.90 5.55 -4.25
C TYR A 141 15.32 5.93 -4.72
N PRO A 142 15.45 6.94 -5.60
CA PRO A 142 16.75 7.42 -6.04
C PRO A 142 17.55 8.02 -4.87
N LYS A 143 18.88 7.96 -4.95
CA LYS A 143 19.80 8.47 -3.90
C LYS A 143 19.61 9.96 -3.58
N ASN A 144 19.21 10.73 -4.58
CA ASN A 144 19.01 12.18 -4.48
C ASN A 144 17.56 12.55 -4.14
N LEU A 145 16.78 11.65 -3.52
CA LEU A 145 15.36 11.90 -3.18
C LEU A 145 15.18 13.20 -2.40
N ALA A 146 16.04 13.48 -1.41
CA ALA A 146 15.97 14.71 -0.62
C ALA A 146 16.19 15.97 -1.47
N GLU A 147 17.11 15.92 -2.42
CA GLU A 147 17.35 16.99 -3.37
C GLU A 147 16.17 17.19 -4.33
N LEU A 148 15.61 16.09 -4.84
CA LEU A 148 14.45 16.13 -5.73
C LEU A 148 13.22 16.72 -5.05
N LEU A 149 12.91 16.28 -3.84
CA LEU A 149 11.78 16.83 -3.08
C LEU A 149 12.01 18.29 -2.68
N GLY A 150 13.27 18.65 -2.41
CA GLY A 150 13.61 20.01 -1.99
C GLY A 150 13.00 20.38 -0.64
N LYS A 151 12.71 21.66 -0.43
CA LYS A 151 12.10 22.19 0.79
C LYS A 151 10.58 22.01 0.73
N ASP A 152 10.01 21.53 1.85
CA ASP A 152 8.56 21.32 2.00
C ASP A 152 7.95 20.39 0.93
N GLY A 153 8.78 19.60 0.25
CA GLY A 153 8.33 18.61 -0.73
C GLY A 153 7.77 17.36 -0.07
N TRP A 154 7.04 16.58 -0.84
CA TRP A 154 6.40 15.37 -0.33
C TRP A 154 6.22 14.32 -1.43
N LEU A 155 6.08 13.07 -1.01
CA LEU A 155 5.59 11.96 -1.83
C LEU A 155 4.67 11.05 -1.01
N THR A 156 3.66 10.52 -1.67
CA THR A 156 2.75 9.50 -1.11
C THR A 156 3.11 8.15 -1.70
N PHE A 157 3.37 7.15 -0.85
CA PHE A 157 3.70 5.80 -1.31
C PHE A 157 2.58 4.77 -1.09
N CYS A 158 1.58 5.10 -0.26
CA CYS A 158 0.37 4.30 -0.08
C CYS A 158 -0.78 5.18 0.39
N GLN A 159 -2.00 4.90 -0.10
CA GLN A 159 -3.18 5.64 0.30
C GLN A 159 -4.42 4.76 0.23
N PHE A 160 -5.35 4.97 1.16
CA PHE A 160 -6.68 4.37 1.16
C PHE A 160 -7.72 5.48 1.21
N LYS A 161 -8.73 5.42 0.35
CA LYS A 161 -9.79 6.42 0.29
C LYS A 161 -11.16 5.80 0.49
N THR A 162 -12.02 6.51 1.17
CA THR A 162 -13.46 6.33 1.08
C THR A 162 -14.05 7.34 0.09
N THR A 163 -15.34 7.20 -0.20
CA THR A 163 -16.01 8.10 -1.14
C THR A 163 -16.13 9.51 -0.58
N SER A 164 -16.31 9.66 0.73
CA SER A 164 -16.74 10.93 1.32
C SER A 164 -16.29 11.20 2.74
N ASP A 165 -15.75 10.25 3.48
CA ASP A 165 -15.61 10.46 4.92
C ASP A 165 -14.29 10.06 5.58
N TYR A 166 -13.37 9.45 4.85
CA TYR A 166 -12.07 9.10 5.41
C TYR A 166 -11.01 8.80 4.35
N ARG A 167 -9.79 9.32 4.56
CA ARG A 167 -8.59 8.99 3.79
C ARG A 167 -7.46 8.67 4.77
N LEU A 168 -6.77 7.58 4.52
CA LEU A 168 -5.55 7.21 5.21
C LEU A 168 -4.39 7.28 4.23
N SER A 169 -3.38 8.07 4.54
CA SER A 169 -2.25 8.29 3.64
C SER A 169 -0.92 8.16 4.37
N TYR A 170 0.08 7.64 3.64
CA TYR A 170 1.44 7.46 4.10
C TYR A 170 2.38 8.23 3.18
N TYR A 171 3.24 9.06 3.78
CA TYR A 171 4.11 9.98 3.07
C TYR A 171 5.56 9.88 3.52
N ILE A 172 6.42 10.32 2.61
CA ILE A 172 7.72 10.87 2.93
C ILE A 172 7.62 12.38 2.71
N TYR A 173 7.90 13.17 3.74
CA TYR A 173 7.98 14.62 3.68
C TYR A 173 9.43 15.08 3.75
N SER A 174 9.68 16.26 3.21
CA SER A 174 10.92 17.02 3.35
C SER A 174 10.63 18.30 4.12
N ASP A 175 11.44 18.59 5.14
CA ASP A 175 11.31 19.83 5.90
C ASP A 175 11.96 21.03 5.19
N LYS A 176 11.92 22.21 5.84
CA LYS A 176 12.55 23.44 5.32
C LYS A 176 14.06 23.36 5.13
N CYS A 177 14.71 22.34 5.74
CA CYS A 177 16.14 22.06 5.60
C CYS A 177 16.40 20.89 4.65
N SER A 178 15.37 20.38 3.95
CA SER A 178 15.42 19.20 3.10
C SER A 178 15.72 17.88 3.84
N ASN A 179 15.47 17.82 5.16
CA ASN A 179 15.54 16.56 5.89
C ASN A 179 14.27 15.76 5.64
N LEU A 180 14.43 14.49 5.27
CA LEU A 180 13.30 13.59 5.02
C LEU A 180 12.79 12.99 6.32
N TYR A 181 11.45 12.80 6.40
CA TYR A 181 10.81 12.14 7.53
C TYR A 181 9.54 11.41 7.10
N TRP A 182 9.17 10.41 7.91
CA TRP A 182 7.94 9.65 7.71
C TRP A 182 6.74 10.41 8.28
N TYR A 183 5.64 10.33 7.56
CA TYR A 183 4.39 10.95 7.97
C TYR A 183 3.20 10.06 7.59
N ALA A 184 2.24 9.94 8.47
CA ALA A 184 0.96 9.33 8.17
C ALA A 184 -0.17 10.12 8.83
N HIS A 185 -1.30 10.15 8.16
CA HIS A 185 -2.49 10.78 8.71
C HIS A 185 -3.77 10.05 8.32
N GLY A 186 -4.77 10.17 9.20
CA GLY A 186 -6.15 9.87 8.90
C GLY A 186 -6.91 11.18 8.74
N ASP A 187 -7.47 11.36 7.58
CA ASP A 187 -8.15 12.60 7.25
C ASP A 187 -9.50 12.38 6.58
N ASN A 188 -10.30 13.42 6.54
CA ASN A 188 -11.59 13.44 5.90
C ASN A 188 -11.54 14.28 4.62
N VAL A 189 -12.37 13.93 3.64
CA VAL A 189 -12.36 14.67 2.37
C VAL A 189 -13.40 15.77 2.38
N VAL A 190 -14.62 15.53 2.81
CA VAL A 190 -15.68 16.53 3.06
C VAL A 190 -16.76 15.89 3.93
N ILE A 191 -17.13 16.49 5.05
CA ILE A 191 -18.35 16.15 5.79
C ILE A 191 -19.25 17.39 5.80
N ASP A 192 -20.48 17.22 5.32
CA ASP A 192 -21.53 18.25 5.38
C ASP A 192 -21.08 19.63 4.85
N ASP A 193 -20.45 19.65 3.67
CA ASP A 193 -19.91 20.85 3.02
C ASP A 193 -18.81 21.59 3.83
N VAL A 194 -18.31 21.01 4.91
CA VAL A 194 -17.19 21.57 5.67
C VAL A 194 -15.89 20.97 5.15
N PRO A 195 -14.94 21.80 4.72
CA PRO A 195 -13.64 21.31 4.31
C PRO A 195 -12.93 20.68 5.50
N TYR A 196 -12.60 19.47 5.34
CA TYR A 196 -11.60 18.61 5.80
C TYR A 196 -10.77 19.04 7.04
N GLU A 197 -10.85 18.27 8.11
CA GLU A 197 -9.94 18.30 9.25
C GLU A 197 -9.20 16.98 9.39
N GLU A 198 -7.92 17.04 9.70
CA GLU A 198 -7.10 15.91 10.09
C GLU A 198 -7.57 15.35 11.41
N TYR A 199 -8.04 14.08 11.44
CA TYR A 199 -8.43 13.44 12.70
C TYR A 199 -7.23 13.08 13.55
N TRP A 200 -6.14 12.70 12.92
CA TRP A 200 -4.88 12.39 13.54
C TRP A 200 -3.78 12.43 12.51
N PHE A 201 -2.59 12.71 12.98
CA PHE A 201 -1.36 12.51 12.24
C PHE A 201 -0.26 11.99 13.17
N GLN A 202 0.73 11.36 12.61
CA GLN A 202 1.98 11.01 13.25
C GLN A 202 3.14 11.28 12.31
N GLU A 203 4.21 11.83 12.85
CA GLU A 203 5.47 12.00 12.16
C GLU A 203 6.59 11.26 12.89
N ASN A 204 7.56 10.75 12.15
CA ASN A 204 8.75 10.15 12.69
C ASN A 204 9.98 10.70 11.97
N LYS A 205 10.82 11.41 12.72
CA LYS A 205 12.10 12.01 12.26
C LYS A 205 13.30 11.24 12.75
N SER A 206 13.12 10.20 13.57
CA SER A 206 14.22 9.44 14.16
C SER A 206 14.65 8.26 13.29
N VAL A 207 13.71 7.64 12.57
CA VAL A 207 14.00 6.54 11.66
C VAL A 207 14.37 7.13 10.30
N PRO A 208 15.60 6.96 9.82
CA PRO A 208 16.01 7.51 8.55
C PRO A 208 15.27 6.89 7.37
N ILE A 209 15.08 7.67 6.30
CA ILE A 209 14.54 7.16 5.05
C ILE A 209 15.68 6.58 4.23
N PRO A 210 15.63 5.27 3.88
CA PRO A 210 16.65 4.64 3.06
C PRO A 210 16.55 5.16 1.61
N VAL A 211 17.55 5.95 1.17
CA VAL A 211 17.61 6.49 -0.18
C VAL A 211 18.69 5.79 -0.99
N GLY A 212 18.37 5.39 -2.22
CA GLY A 212 19.28 4.67 -3.10
C GLY A 212 19.38 3.17 -2.83
N ASP A 213 18.88 2.70 -1.71
CA ASP A 213 18.87 1.32 -1.31
C ASP A 213 17.45 0.77 -1.22
N TRP A 214 17.30 -0.54 -1.36
CA TRP A 214 16.05 -1.24 -1.11
C TRP A 214 15.70 -1.25 0.38
N PHE A 215 14.43 -1.10 0.70
CA PHE A 215 13.92 -1.27 2.06
C PHE A 215 12.55 -1.91 2.05
N ASP A 216 12.25 -2.63 3.12
CA ASP A 216 10.94 -3.24 3.31
C ASP A 216 9.98 -2.26 3.97
N VAL A 217 8.80 -2.16 3.40
CA VAL A 217 7.65 -1.45 3.94
C VAL A 217 6.65 -2.48 4.45
N GLU A 218 6.25 -2.36 5.70
CA GLU A 218 5.19 -3.17 6.31
C GLU A 218 4.08 -2.25 6.79
N ILE A 219 2.86 -2.44 6.31
CA ILE A 219 1.69 -1.63 6.66
C ILE A 219 0.62 -2.55 7.23
N PHE A 220 0.11 -2.22 8.40
CA PHE A 220 -1.06 -2.87 8.97
C PHE A 220 -2.16 -1.86 9.26
N TRP A 221 -3.38 -2.25 8.95
CA TRP A 221 -4.55 -1.45 9.16
C TRP A 221 -5.71 -2.30 9.68
N ASN A 222 -6.17 -1.99 10.89
CA ASN A 222 -7.40 -2.48 11.47
C ASN A 222 -8.43 -1.35 11.45
N ARG A 223 -9.48 -1.51 10.66
CA ARG A 223 -10.51 -0.49 10.45
C ARG A 223 -11.55 -0.53 11.56
N SER A 224 -11.70 0.58 12.25
CA SER A 224 -12.71 0.73 13.28
C SER A 224 -13.18 2.17 13.40
N ALA A 225 -14.49 2.35 13.63
CA ALA A 225 -15.07 3.62 14.02
C ALA A 225 -14.96 3.88 15.54
N LYS A 226 -14.25 3.01 16.27
CA LYS A 226 -14.05 3.08 17.71
C LYS A 226 -12.56 3.25 18.02
N SER A 227 -12.23 3.28 19.31
CA SER A 227 -10.85 3.42 19.79
C SER A 227 -9.96 2.19 19.57
N ASP A 228 -10.49 1.07 19.09
CA ASP A 228 -9.76 -0.18 18.79
C ASP A 228 -9.20 -0.26 17.38
N GLY A 229 -9.38 0.79 16.58
CA GLY A 229 -8.72 0.92 15.28
C GLY A 229 -7.21 1.04 15.43
N LYS A 230 -6.49 0.58 14.41
CA LYS A 230 -5.02 0.56 14.40
C LYS A 230 -4.51 0.91 13.00
N VAL A 231 -3.55 1.81 12.97
CA VAL A 231 -2.69 2.06 11.80
C VAL A 231 -1.24 1.89 12.24
N TRP A 232 -0.51 1.09 11.50
CA TRP A 232 0.86 0.76 11.86
C TRP A 232 1.72 0.69 10.58
N LEU A 233 2.91 1.24 10.67
CA LEU A 233 3.92 1.21 9.62
C LEU A 233 5.26 0.83 10.24
N ALA A 234 5.97 -0.11 9.62
CA ALA A 234 7.38 -0.35 9.93
C ALA A 234 8.22 -0.33 8.65
N ILE A 235 9.47 0.09 8.81
CA ILE A 235 10.49 0.15 7.77
C ILE A 235 11.65 -0.72 8.21
N ASN A 236 12.00 -1.73 7.40
CA ASN A 236 13.02 -2.73 7.72
C ASN A 236 12.81 -3.39 9.10
N GLY A 237 11.54 -3.54 9.52
CA GLY A 237 11.15 -4.07 10.82
C GLY A 237 11.16 -3.07 11.97
N GLU A 238 11.62 -1.83 11.77
CA GLU A 238 11.55 -0.75 12.76
C GLU A 238 10.24 0.01 12.66
N VAL A 239 9.51 0.14 13.78
CA VAL A 239 8.20 0.79 13.82
C VAL A 239 8.37 2.30 13.69
N VAL A 240 7.74 2.89 12.69
CA VAL A 240 7.76 4.34 12.44
C VAL A 240 6.44 5.02 12.74
N ILE A 241 5.31 4.34 12.54
CA ILE A 241 3.97 4.82 12.88
C ILE A 241 3.24 3.75 13.69
N ASP A 242 2.64 4.15 14.79
CA ASP A 242 1.80 3.30 15.62
C ASP A 242 0.64 4.12 16.20
N TYR A 243 -0.43 4.23 15.42
CA TYR A 243 -1.65 4.93 15.83
C TYR A 243 -2.72 3.95 16.28
N ARG A 244 -3.37 4.26 17.41
CA ARG A 244 -4.58 3.59 17.92
C ARG A 244 -5.69 4.60 18.07
N GLY A 245 -6.87 4.30 17.54
CA GLY A 245 -8.01 5.20 17.58
C GLY A 245 -8.98 4.94 16.45
N VAL A 246 -9.77 5.94 16.11
CA VAL A 246 -10.70 5.86 14.98
C VAL A 246 -9.91 5.81 13.67
N THR A 247 -10.10 4.76 12.89
CA THR A 247 -9.43 4.53 11.60
C THR A 247 -10.41 4.38 10.44
N LYS A 248 -11.67 4.64 10.67
CA LYS A 248 -12.75 4.84 9.71
C LYS A 248 -13.86 5.64 10.37
N ILE A 249 -14.76 6.24 9.62
CA ILE A 249 -15.96 6.88 10.18
C ILE A 249 -17.17 6.01 9.88
N LYS A 250 -17.78 6.08 8.73
CA LYS A 250 -18.97 5.28 8.40
C LYS A 250 -18.82 4.46 7.12
N ASP A 251 -18.28 5.06 6.09
CA ASP A 251 -18.29 4.46 4.76
C ASP A 251 -17.23 3.35 4.59
N PRO A 252 -17.51 2.33 3.77
CA PRO A 252 -16.50 1.37 3.37
C PRO A 252 -15.39 2.06 2.56
N ILE A 253 -14.20 1.46 2.52
CA ILE A 253 -13.18 1.92 1.58
C ILE A 253 -13.72 1.73 0.18
N HIS A 254 -13.54 2.81 -0.58
CA HIS A 254 -13.88 2.86 -1.99
C HIS A 254 -12.66 2.49 -2.85
N GLU A 255 -11.48 2.90 -2.42
CA GLU A 255 -10.27 2.85 -3.24
C GLU A 255 -9.04 2.57 -2.39
N MET A 256 -8.27 1.55 -2.78
CA MET A 256 -6.95 1.25 -2.22
C MET A 256 -5.90 1.59 -3.27
N MET A 257 -5.02 2.53 -2.96
CA MET A 257 -3.88 2.92 -3.79
C MET A 257 -2.61 2.34 -3.19
N LEU A 258 -2.15 1.23 -3.76
CA LEU A 258 -0.96 0.52 -3.31
C LEU A 258 0.27 1.07 -4.04
N PHE A 259 1.44 1.01 -3.41
CA PHE A 259 2.71 1.46 -3.99
C PHE A 259 2.54 2.62 -4.97
N THR A 260 2.00 3.72 -4.45
CA THR A 260 1.68 4.93 -5.21
C THR A 260 2.94 5.70 -5.54
N ASN A 261 3.12 6.06 -6.81
CA ASN A 261 4.08 7.10 -7.21
C ASN A 261 3.32 8.42 -7.38
N TYR A 262 3.24 9.20 -6.30
CA TYR A 262 2.57 10.51 -6.28
C TYR A 262 3.37 11.47 -5.41
N ALA A 263 4.03 12.41 -6.04
CA ALA A 263 4.95 13.32 -5.38
C ALA A 263 4.74 14.77 -5.82
N SER A 264 5.28 15.71 -5.07
CA SER A 264 5.31 17.14 -5.43
C SER A 264 6.18 17.45 -6.67
N VAL A 265 6.99 16.50 -7.09
CA VAL A 265 7.98 16.61 -8.18
C VAL A 265 7.95 15.37 -9.08
N PRO A 266 8.54 15.42 -10.29
CA PRO A 266 8.85 14.21 -11.05
C PRO A 266 9.72 13.26 -10.23
N LEU A 267 9.32 11.99 -10.19
CA LEU A 267 9.95 11.00 -9.33
C LEU A 267 9.88 9.60 -9.94
N GLU A 268 10.89 8.80 -9.64
CA GLU A 268 10.93 7.38 -9.95
C GLU A 268 10.97 6.53 -8.67
N GLN A 269 10.44 5.30 -8.76
CA GLN A 269 10.51 4.31 -7.72
C GLN A 269 10.58 2.90 -8.29
N TRP A 270 11.08 1.96 -7.49
CA TRP A 270 11.04 0.54 -7.77
C TRP A 270 10.29 -0.19 -6.67
N VAL A 271 9.47 -1.16 -7.05
CA VAL A 271 8.65 -1.97 -6.15
C VAL A 271 8.89 -3.44 -6.42
N ASP A 272 9.04 -4.24 -5.37
CA ASP A 272 9.21 -5.69 -5.46
C ASP A 272 8.65 -6.41 -4.22
N ASN A 273 8.66 -7.75 -4.23
CA ASN A 273 8.34 -8.62 -3.10
C ASN A 273 7.01 -8.30 -2.40
N ILE A 274 5.95 -8.14 -3.17
CA ILE A 274 4.64 -7.76 -2.67
C ILE A 274 3.97 -8.94 -1.98
N GLU A 275 3.48 -8.72 -0.76
CA GLU A 275 2.60 -9.63 -0.03
C GLU A 275 1.39 -8.87 0.54
N ILE A 276 0.20 -9.45 0.42
CA ILE A 276 -1.03 -8.92 1.00
C ILE A 276 -1.71 -10.01 1.82
N TRP A 277 -2.07 -9.71 3.06
CA TRP A 277 -2.67 -10.63 4.01
C TRP A 277 -3.97 -10.09 4.59
N SER A 278 -4.89 -10.98 4.93
CA SER A 278 -6.20 -10.61 5.50
C SER A 278 -6.15 -10.11 6.96
N ASP A 279 -5.04 -10.24 7.64
CA ASP A 279 -4.74 -9.77 9.00
C ASP A 279 -3.22 -9.80 9.20
N PHE A 280 -2.74 -9.28 10.32
CA PHE A 280 -1.33 -9.26 10.67
C PHE A 280 -0.77 -10.69 10.82
N PRO A 281 0.23 -11.11 10.04
CA PRO A 281 0.77 -12.47 10.06
C PRO A 281 1.83 -12.63 11.16
N CYS A 282 1.41 -12.68 12.44
CA CYS A 282 2.34 -12.91 13.56
C CYS A 282 3.25 -14.12 13.30
N GLY A 283 4.57 -13.93 13.40
CA GLY A 283 5.60 -14.96 13.16
C GLY A 283 6.18 -14.99 11.74
N ILE A 284 5.65 -14.18 10.79
CA ILE A 284 6.19 -14.00 9.44
C ILE A 284 6.64 -12.56 9.23
N ALA A 285 5.91 -11.59 9.80
CA ALA A 285 6.32 -10.20 9.80
C ALA A 285 7.66 -10.03 10.54
N ARG A 286 8.55 -9.18 10.01
CA ARG A 286 9.85 -8.89 10.65
C ARG A 286 9.69 -8.25 12.02
N SER A 287 8.60 -7.51 12.21
CA SER A 287 8.21 -6.93 13.49
C SER A 287 6.91 -7.58 13.98
N CYS A 288 6.90 -8.09 15.23
CA CYS A 288 5.65 -8.41 15.91
C CYS A 288 5.18 -7.14 16.62
N TYR A 289 4.00 -6.63 16.26
CA TYR A 289 3.41 -5.59 17.07
C TYR A 289 2.72 -6.20 18.29
N ASP A 290 2.90 -5.58 19.47
CA ASP A 290 2.19 -5.98 20.67
C ASP A 290 0.67 -5.78 20.48
N ARG A 291 -0.07 -6.86 20.69
CA ARG A 291 -1.53 -6.91 20.54
C ARG A 291 -2.26 -6.08 21.59
#